data_f06abfa1ad627671a148bcca9aa28973
#
_entry.id   f06abfa1ad627671a148bcca9aa28973
#
_cell.length_a   1.000
_cell.length_b   1.000
_cell.length_c   1.000
_cell.angle_alpha   90.00
_cell.angle_beta   90.00
_cell.angle_gamma   90.00
#
_symmetry.space_group_name_H-M   'P 1'
#
loop_
_entity.id
_entity.type
_entity.pdbx_description
1 polymer ?
#
loop_
_entity_poly.entity_id
_entity_poly.type
_entity_poly.pdbx_seq_one_letter_code
_entity_poly.pdbx_strand_id
1 'polypeptide(L)'
;MITKMKKLTFLVYYKEYEAFLNGVRDLGVVHVAEKQQGVADNTELQDSIRLSARLQATEKLLQAFKPARLAVEETPASAARGLEVLNEVDELQAEKNKLQQQLQTYQKEKAALEPWGNFEPASLSRLHDAGLAVGFYSCSEGNYDATWEDTYNAMVISRQASRVYFVTVTGSSEETDLDAEQAKLPPYSLERVQVLCDETEQALADNEEKMKVLAEREIPSLRAALKEVNTDMEFSKVMLNTEATAGEKLMLLQGWAPASRVGEISEWLDAQHVYYEVTSPVPGDNVPIQLNNKGFFAWFEPICKLYMLPKYNELDLTPFFA
;
A
#
# COMPACT_ATOMS: atom_id res chain seq x y z
N MET A 1 4.69 -36.76 -12.18
CA MET A 1 3.72 -37.34 -13.15
C MET A 1 2.54 -36.40 -13.25
N ILE A 2 2.11 -36.04 -14.47
CA ILE A 2 0.94 -35.17 -14.70
C ILE A 2 -0.34 -35.96 -14.38
N THR A 3 -1.21 -35.34 -13.57
CA THR A 3 -2.51 -35.94 -13.20
C THR A 3 -3.44 -35.93 -14.41
N LYS A 4 -4.10 -37.08 -14.67
CA LYS A 4 -5.11 -37.16 -15.72
C LYS A 4 -6.33 -36.35 -15.31
N MET A 5 -6.78 -35.43 -16.17
CA MET A 5 -7.93 -34.57 -15.96
C MET A 5 -9.13 -35.05 -16.76
N LYS A 6 -10.32 -34.75 -16.28
CA LYS A 6 -11.60 -34.90 -16.99
C LYS A 6 -12.27 -33.55 -17.07
N LYS A 7 -12.97 -33.30 -18.16
CA LYS A 7 -13.80 -32.12 -18.37
C LYS A 7 -15.19 -32.40 -17.81
N LEU A 8 -15.68 -31.50 -17.00
CA LEU A 8 -17.01 -31.52 -16.43
C LEU A 8 -17.79 -30.34 -17.02
N THR A 9 -19.01 -30.62 -17.50
CA THR A 9 -19.94 -29.61 -17.96
C THR A 9 -21.18 -29.72 -17.11
N PHE A 10 -21.57 -28.62 -16.44
CA PHE A 10 -22.74 -28.55 -15.57
C PHE A 10 -23.82 -27.68 -16.18
N LEU A 11 -25.06 -28.10 -16.04
CA LEU A 11 -26.22 -27.32 -16.43
C LEU A 11 -27.06 -27.06 -15.17
N VAL A 12 -27.09 -25.84 -14.72
CA VAL A 12 -27.68 -25.46 -13.42
C VAL A 12 -28.80 -24.43 -13.63
N TYR A 13 -29.90 -24.57 -12.89
CA TYR A 13 -30.96 -23.58 -12.91
C TYR A 13 -30.48 -22.27 -12.28
N TYR A 14 -30.76 -21.12 -12.92
CA TYR A 14 -30.19 -19.84 -12.56
C TYR A 14 -30.40 -19.45 -11.09
N LYS A 15 -31.55 -19.82 -10.48
CA LYS A 15 -31.83 -19.52 -9.07
C LYS A 15 -31.01 -20.35 -8.07
N GLU A 16 -30.48 -21.48 -8.50
CA GLU A 16 -29.71 -22.40 -7.67
C GLU A 16 -28.21 -22.28 -7.97
N TYR A 17 -27.85 -21.43 -8.94
CA TYR A 17 -26.49 -21.35 -9.46
C TYR A 17 -25.48 -20.89 -8.41
N GLU A 18 -25.80 -19.87 -7.61
CA GLU A 18 -24.92 -19.36 -6.56
C GLU A 18 -24.68 -20.43 -5.46
N ALA A 19 -25.76 -21.11 -5.03
CA ALA A 19 -25.65 -22.19 -4.07
C ALA A 19 -24.81 -23.37 -4.62
N PHE A 20 -24.99 -23.69 -5.91
CA PHE A 20 -24.20 -24.69 -6.59
C PHE A 20 -22.72 -24.33 -6.65
N LEU A 21 -22.37 -23.08 -7.01
CA LEU A 21 -20.98 -22.63 -7.05
C LEU A 21 -20.31 -22.68 -5.67
N ASN A 22 -21.02 -22.30 -4.62
CA ASN A 22 -20.53 -22.44 -3.26
C ASN A 22 -20.22 -23.89 -2.92
N GLY A 23 -21.09 -24.83 -3.28
CA GLY A 23 -20.86 -26.26 -3.11
C GLY A 23 -19.66 -26.77 -3.90
N VAL A 24 -19.49 -26.35 -5.15
CA VAL A 24 -18.31 -26.69 -5.98
C VAL A 24 -17.02 -26.14 -5.36
N ARG A 25 -17.05 -24.92 -4.80
CA ARG A 25 -15.92 -24.31 -4.08
C ARG A 25 -15.56 -25.12 -2.84
N ASP A 26 -16.55 -25.53 -2.05
CA ASP A 26 -16.35 -26.32 -0.84
C ASP A 26 -15.77 -27.69 -1.11
N LEU A 27 -16.13 -28.31 -2.23
CA LEU A 27 -15.49 -29.54 -2.72
C LEU A 27 -13.99 -29.35 -3.02
N GLY A 28 -13.58 -28.16 -3.46
CA GLY A 28 -12.18 -27.77 -3.68
C GLY A 28 -11.42 -28.57 -4.72
N VAL A 29 -12.10 -29.30 -5.61
CA VAL A 29 -11.48 -30.26 -6.56
C VAL A 29 -11.79 -29.97 -8.04
N VAL A 30 -12.66 -29.02 -8.31
CA VAL A 30 -13.05 -28.61 -9.67
C VAL A 30 -12.36 -27.29 -10.02
N HIS A 31 -11.52 -27.30 -11.06
CA HIS A 31 -10.95 -26.10 -11.64
C HIS A 31 -11.89 -25.59 -12.73
N VAL A 32 -12.51 -24.45 -12.50
CA VAL A 32 -13.46 -23.86 -13.45
C VAL A 32 -12.71 -23.26 -14.63
N ALA A 33 -13.21 -23.52 -15.86
CA ALA A 33 -12.61 -23.00 -17.09
C ALA A 33 -12.93 -21.50 -17.24
N GLU A 34 -11.92 -20.65 -17.27
CA GLU A 34 -12.08 -19.20 -17.46
C GLU A 34 -12.33 -18.83 -18.91
N LYS A 35 -13.40 -18.05 -19.17
CA LYS A 35 -13.59 -17.31 -20.42
C LYS A 35 -13.35 -15.83 -20.14
N GLN A 36 -12.44 -15.19 -20.87
CA GLN A 36 -11.97 -13.81 -20.64
C GLN A 36 -12.97 -12.72 -21.10
N GLN A 37 -14.26 -12.81 -20.82
CA GLN A 37 -15.22 -11.76 -21.18
C GLN A 37 -15.99 -11.27 -19.94
N GLY A 38 -16.03 -9.94 -19.71
CA GLY A 38 -16.85 -9.31 -18.68
C GLY A 38 -16.14 -8.75 -17.43
N VAL A 39 -14.83 -8.94 -17.28
CA VAL A 39 -14.08 -8.46 -16.09
C VAL A 39 -13.99 -6.91 -16.02
N ALA A 40 -14.03 -6.23 -17.15
CA ALA A 40 -13.87 -4.77 -17.21
C ALA A 40 -15.09 -3.98 -16.70
N ASP A 41 -16.29 -4.56 -16.79
CA ASP A 41 -17.55 -3.85 -16.50
C ASP A 41 -18.12 -4.13 -15.09
N ASN A 42 -17.51 -5.04 -14.32
CA ASN A 42 -17.99 -5.38 -12.97
C ASN A 42 -17.26 -4.56 -11.90
N THR A 43 -17.97 -3.60 -11.30
CA THR A 43 -17.43 -2.70 -10.27
C THR A 43 -16.99 -3.45 -9.01
N GLU A 44 -17.73 -4.46 -8.55
CA GLU A 44 -17.40 -5.25 -7.36
C GLU A 44 -16.10 -6.03 -7.54
N LEU A 45 -15.91 -6.64 -8.72
CA LEU A 45 -14.66 -7.32 -9.05
C LEU A 45 -13.48 -6.34 -9.13
N GLN A 46 -13.70 -5.15 -9.71
CA GLN A 46 -12.68 -4.11 -9.76
C GLN A 46 -12.29 -3.62 -8.36
N ASP A 47 -13.25 -3.46 -7.46
CA ASP A 47 -12.99 -3.06 -6.08
C ASP A 47 -12.24 -4.17 -5.31
N SER A 48 -12.59 -5.44 -5.53
CA SER A 48 -11.86 -6.57 -4.97
C SER A 48 -10.41 -6.65 -5.48
N ILE A 49 -10.18 -6.38 -6.77
CA ILE A 49 -8.83 -6.30 -7.36
C ILE A 49 -8.02 -5.18 -6.70
N ARG A 50 -8.63 -3.98 -6.52
CA ARG A 50 -7.97 -2.85 -5.86
C ARG A 50 -7.65 -3.16 -4.40
N LEU A 51 -8.60 -3.79 -3.69
CA LEU A 51 -8.41 -4.20 -2.29
C LEU A 51 -7.29 -5.22 -2.16
N SER A 52 -7.25 -6.25 -3.01
CA SER A 52 -6.17 -7.24 -3.07
C SER A 52 -4.81 -6.57 -3.30
N ALA A 53 -4.71 -5.64 -4.25
CA ALA A 53 -3.48 -4.91 -4.53
C ALA A 53 -3.03 -4.04 -3.32
N ARG A 54 -3.97 -3.38 -2.63
CA ARG A 54 -3.68 -2.60 -1.40
C ARG A 54 -3.17 -3.51 -0.28
N LEU A 55 -3.82 -4.64 -0.03
CA LEU A 55 -3.39 -5.61 0.99
C LEU A 55 -1.98 -6.14 0.71
N GLN A 56 -1.66 -6.48 -0.55
CA GLN A 56 -0.31 -6.91 -0.95
C GLN A 56 0.74 -5.81 -0.75
N ALA A 57 0.42 -4.57 -1.11
CA ALA A 57 1.31 -3.43 -0.92
C ALA A 57 1.59 -3.18 0.56
N THR A 58 0.55 -3.27 1.40
CA THR A 58 0.64 -3.11 2.86
C THR A 58 1.43 -4.25 3.50
N GLU A 59 1.21 -5.49 3.09
CA GLU A 59 2.02 -6.63 3.55
C GLU A 59 3.51 -6.41 3.23
N LYS A 60 3.83 -6.04 2.00
CA LYS A 60 5.20 -5.75 1.57
C LYS A 60 5.83 -4.60 2.34
N LEU A 61 5.05 -3.55 2.62
CA LEU A 61 5.48 -2.42 3.42
C LEU A 61 5.84 -2.85 4.85
N LEU A 62 4.95 -3.60 5.52
CA LEU A 62 5.19 -4.07 6.88
C LEU A 62 6.36 -5.09 6.95
N GLN A 63 6.55 -5.91 5.92
CA GLN A 63 7.71 -6.81 5.86
C GLN A 63 9.05 -6.06 5.89
N ALA A 64 9.11 -4.83 5.37
CA ALA A 64 10.32 -4.01 5.42
C ALA A 64 10.66 -3.54 6.84
N PHE A 65 9.68 -3.46 7.75
CA PHE A 65 9.87 -3.12 9.17
C PHE A 65 10.16 -4.32 10.06
N LYS A 66 9.94 -5.55 9.56
CA LYS A 66 10.11 -6.75 10.38
C LYS A 66 11.58 -7.00 10.69
N PRO A 67 11.99 -7.03 11.97
CA PRO A 67 13.35 -7.38 12.34
C PRO A 67 13.65 -8.84 11.97
N ALA A 68 14.89 -9.11 11.56
CA ALA A 68 15.31 -10.42 11.05
C ALA A 68 15.20 -11.59 12.06
N ARG A 69 14.94 -11.30 13.34
CA ARG A 69 14.87 -12.30 14.43
C ARG A 69 13.91 -11.84 15.53
N LEU A 70 12.66 -12.27 15.49
CA LEU A 70 11.83 -12.35 16.70
C LEU A 70 10.85 -13.53 16.54
N ALA A 71 10.88 -14.48 17.49
CA ALA A 71 9.78 -15.40 17.71
C ALA A 71 8.67 -14.58 18.41
N VAL A 72 7.71 -14.12 17.65
CA VAL A 72 6.53 -13.44 18.18
C VAL A 72 5.45 -14.50 18.42
N GLU A 73 4.78 -14.42 19.57
CA GLU A 73 3.55 -15.17 19.78
C GLU A 73 2.59 -14.83 18.62
N GLU A 74 2.23 -15.84 17.84
CA GLU A 74 1.32 -15.68 16.72
C GLU A 74 -0.06 -15.29 17.25
N THR A 75 -0.47 -14.09 17.01
CA THR A 75 -1.87 -13.67 17.19
C THR A 75 -2.73 -14.50 16.23
N PRO A 76 -3.91 -15.01 16.66
CA PRO A 76 -4.78 -15.75 15.74
C PRO A 76 -5.12 -14.87 14.54
N ALA A 77 -4.71 -15.32 13.35
CA ALA A 77 -4.92 -14.58 12.11
C ALA A 77 -6.42 -14.48 11.80
N SER A 78 -6.92 -13.26 11.60
CA SER A 78 -8.30 -12.98 11.22
C SER A 78 -8.35 -12.06 10.00
N ALA A 79 -9.17 -12.39 9.01
CA ALA A 79 -9.35 -11.55 7.82
C ALA A 79 -9.98 -10.19 8.18
N ALA A 80 -10.95 -10.16 9.09
CA ALA A 80 -11.53 -8.91 9.57
C ALA A 80 -10.46 -8.00 10.21
N ARG A 81 -9.59 -8.56 11.06
CA ARG A 81 -8.46 -7.83 11.64
C ARG A 81 -7.48 -7.36 10.56
N GLY A 82 -7.25 -8.16 9.51
CA GLY A 82 -6.40 -7.76 8.38
C GLY A 82 -6.90 -6.51 7.66
N LEU A 83 -8.22 -6.34 7.49
CA LEU A 83 -8.81 -5.14 6.90
C LEU A 83 -8.71 -3.92 7.83
N GLU A 84 -8.84 -4.10 9.14
CA GLU A 84 -8.59 -3.03 10.12
C GLU A 84 -7.13 -2.56 10.05
N VAL A 85 -6.19 -3.50 10.04
CA VAL A 85 -4.75 -3.21 9.94
C VAL A 85 -4.41 -2.47 8.65
N LEU A 86 -5.05 -2.80 7.52
CA LEU A 86 -4.91 -2.05 6.28
C LEU A 86 -5.23 -0.56 6.47
N ASN A 87 -6.35 -0.26 7.16
CA ASN A 87 -6.75 1.12 7.41
C ASN A 87 -5.81 1.80 8.42
N GLU A 88 -5.41 1.11 9.49
CA GLU A 88 -4.44 1.63 10.46
C GLU A 88 -3.11 2.00 9.79
N VAL A 89 -2.61 1.17 8.87
CA VAL A 89 -1.38 1.44 8.12
C VAL A 89 -1.55 2.64 7.18
N ASP A 90 -2.69 2.74 6.49
CA ASP A 90 -2.97 3.89 5.62
C ASP A 90 -3.01 5.21 6.43
N GLU A 91 -3.62 5.21 7.62
CA GLU A 91 -3.64 6.36 8.53
C GLU A 91 -2.23 6.73 9.00
N LEU A 92 -1.43 5.75 9.43
CA LEU A 92 -0.05 5.97 9.85
C LEU A 92 0.82 6.51 8.71
N GLN A 93 0.63 6.05 7.48
CA GLN A 93 1.33 6.58 6.31
C GLN A 93 0.93 8.03 6.02
N ALA A 94 -0.35 8.37 6.10
CA ALA A 94 -0.84 9.74 5.93
C ALA A 94 -0.29 10.67 7.01
N GLU A 95 -0.28 10.22 8.28
CA GLU A 95 0.29 10.94 9.41
C GLU A 95 1.81 11.17 9.21
N LYS A 96 2.55 10.14 8.84
CA LYS A 96 3.99 10.24 8.54
C LYS A 96 4.27 11.30 7.48
N ASN A 97 3.54 11.28 6.37
CA ASN A 97 3.72 12.25 5.29
C ASN A 97 3.45 13.68 5.77
N LYS A 98 2.40 13.89 6.58
CA LYS A 98 2.08 15.18 7.19
C LYS A 98 3.19 15.66 8.12
N LEU A 99 3.66 14.81 9.02
CA LEU A 99 4.75 15.13 9.96
C LEU A 99 6.05 15.46 9.23
N GLN A 100 6.38 14.72 8.16
CA GLN A 100 7.56 15.01 7.34
C GLN A 100 7.48 16.38 6.67
N GLN A 101 6.32 16.77 6.15
CA GLN A 101 6.11 18.10 5.58
C GLN A 101 6.23 19.20 6.65
N GLN A 102 5.68 18.98 7.84
CA GLN A 102 5.78 19.90 8.95
C GLN A 102 7.25 20.07 9.40
N LEU A 103 7.96 18.96 9.57
CA LEU A 103 9.38 19.00 9.94
C LEU A 103 10.22 19.77 8.92
N GLN A 104 9.99 19.53 7.62
CA GLN A 104 10.67 20.27 6.56
C GLN A 104 10.37 21.77 6.63
N THR A 105 9.15 22.15 6.97
CA THR A 105 8.76 23.57 7.13
C THR A 105 9.48 24.18 8.32
N TYR A 106 9.44 23.52 9.49
CA TYR A 106 10.12 24.01 10.68
C TYR A 106 11.65 24.08 10.52
N GLN A 107 12.25 23.12 9.82
CA GLN A 107 13.68 23.17 9.50
C GLN A 107 14.06 24.38 8.62
N LYS A 108 13.20 24.73 7.65
CA LYS A 108 13.39 25.94 6.84
C LYS A 108 13.22 27.22 7.66
N GLU A 109 12.21 27.25 8.53
CA GLU A 109 11.97 28.39 9.44
C GLU A 109 13.12 28.55 10.44
N LYS A 110 13.64 27.44 10.99
CA LYS A 110 14.82 27.43 11.85
C LYS A 110 16.03 28.01 11.12
N ALA A 111 16.33 27.53 9.92
CA ALA A 111 17.44 28.03 9.11
C ALA A 111 17.29 29.52 8.77
N ALA A 112 16.06 29.99 8.57
CA ALA A 112 15.78 31.41 8.35
C ALA A 112 15.99 32.27 9.60
N LEU A 113 15.79 31.71 10.80
CA LEU A 113 15.94 32.42 12.07
C LEU A 113 17.38 32.36 12.61
N GLU A 114 18.14 31.31 12.32
CA GLU A 114 19.50 31.10 12.85
C GLU A 114 20.41 32.33 12.71
N PRO A 115 20.47 33.06 11.58
CA PRO A 115 21.33 34.24 11.46
C PRO A 115 20.98 35.41 12.41
N TRP A 116 19.72 35.46 12.87
CA TRP A 116 19.17 36.53 13.69
C TRP A 116 19.29 36.23 15.19
N GLY A 117 19.60 35.01 15.56
CA GLY A 117 19.63 34.57 16.95
C GLY A 117 18.25 34.40 17.57
N ASN A 118 18.22 34.16 18.89
CA ASN A 118 16.97 33.97 19.59
C ASN A 118 16.41 35.31 20.08
N PHE A 119 15.24 35.71 19.59
CA PHE A 119 14.50 36.88 20.01
C PHE A 119 13.03 36.54 20.22
N GLU A 120 12.36 37.30 21.09
CA GLU A 120 10.91 37.12 21.28
C GLU A 120 10.10 37.97 20.30
N PRO A 121 9.22 37.35 19.47
CA PRO A 121 8.33 38.10 18.57
C PRO A 121 7.44 39.14 19.31
N ALA A 122 7.03 38.85 20.55
CA ALA A 122 6.30 39.80 21.40
C ALA A 122 7.05 41.10 21.66
N SER A 123 8.38 41.07 21.64
CA SER A 123 9.21 42.31 21.80
C SER A 123 9.13 43.18 20.57
N LEU A 124 9.04 42.58 19.35
CA LEU A 124 8.83 43.33 18.12
C LEU A 124 7.45 44.00 18.11
N SER A 125 6.40 43.30 18.57
CA SER A 125 5.04 43.86 18.68
C SER A 125 5.03 45.09 19.65
N ARG A 126 5.72 44.97 20.79
CA ARG A 126 5.84 46.10 21.75
C ARG A 126 6.56 47.33 21.14
N LEU A 127 7.60 47.12 20.32
CA LEU A 127 8.28 48.20 19.61
C LEU A 127 7.38 48.81 18.57
N HIS A 128 6.62 48.03 17.84
CA HIS A 128 5.65 48.51 16.89
C HIS A 128 4.56 49.37 17.58
N ASP A 129 4.01 48.93 18.72
CA ASP A 129 3.02 49.67 19.50
C ASP A 129 3.60 50.99 20.05
N ALA A 130 4.91 51.06 20.24
CA ALA A 130 5.64 52.29 20.61
C ALA A 130 5.95 53.21 19.41
N GLY A 131 5.49 52.85 18.19
CA GLY A 131 5.68 53.66 16.97
C GLY A 131 7.01 53.41 16.27
N LEU A 132 7.70 52.30 16.58
CA LEU A 132 8.96 51.91 15.95
C LEU A 132 8.75 50.69 15.03
N ALA A 133 9.36 50.75 13.85
CA ALA A 133 9.40 49.66 12.91
C ALA A 133 10.77 48.97 12.94
N VAL A 134 10.81 47.66 13.13
CA VAL A 134 12.04 46.87 13.08
C VAL A 134 12.05 46.12 11.75
N GLY A 135 13.00 46.45 10.89
CA GLY A 135 13.24 45.72 9.62
C GLY A 135 14.40 44.76 9.77
N PHE A 136 14.26 43.57 9.16
CA PHE A 136 15.30 42.54 9.08
C PHE A 136 15.82 42.48 7.65
N TYR A 137 17.13 42.69 7.45
CA TYR A 137 17.72 42.80 6.13
C TYR A 137 18.99 41.95 6.00
N SER A 138 19.25 41.44 4.80
CA SER A 138 20.52 40.81 4.50
C SER A 138 21.06 41.28 3.14
N CYS A 139 22.37 41.44 3.06
CA CYS A 139 23.07 41.77 1.81
C CYS A 139 24.37 41.01 1.68
N SER A 140 25.03 41.04 0.51
CA SER A 140 26.43 40.61 0.39
C SER A 140 27.35 41.51 1.20
N GLU A 141 28.45 40.97 1.70
CA GLU A 141 29.38 41.75 2.52
C GLU A 141 29.95 42.99 1.80
N GLY A 142 30.11 42.92 0.48
CA GLY A 142 30.58 44.05 -0.33
C GLY A 142 29.52 45.14 -0.57
N ASN A 143 28.24 44.85 -0.32
CA ASN A 143 27.14 45.79 -0.53
C ASN A 143 26.66 46.45 0.78
N TYR A 144 27.23 46.05 1.93
CA TYR A 144 26.87 46.66 3.21
C TYR A 144 27.47 48.08 3.31
N ASP A 145 26.60 49.07 3.44
CA ASP A 145 27.02 50.48 3.60
C ASP A 145 26.93 50.90 5.06
N ALA A 146 28.07 51.32 5.63
CA ALA A 146 28.13 51.76 7.01
C ALA A 146 27.31 53.03 7.30
N THR A 147 26.96 53.81 6.27
CA THR A 147 26.10 54.99 6.44
C THR A 147 24.67 54.63 6.88
N TRP A 148 24.25 53.38 6.70
CA TRP A 148 22.96 52.88 7.18
C TRP A 148 22.87 52.83 8.70
N GLU A 149 23.99 52.72 9.39
CA GLU A 149 24.05 52.79 10.87
C GLU A 149 23.55 54.13 11.38
N ASP A 150 23.95 55.24 10.73
CA ASP A 150 23.53 56.60 11.11
C ASP A 150 22.15 56.94 10.55
N THR A 151 21.81 56.49 9.34
CA THR A 151 20.58 56.90 8.64
C THR A 151 19.34 56.12 9.07
N TYR A 152 19.46 54.81 9.27
CA TYR A 152 18.37 53.90 9.60
C TYR A 152 18.54 53.16 10.93
N ASN A 153 19.48 53.60 11.79
CA ASN A 153 19.88 52.89 13.00
C ASN A 153 20.15 51.40 12.72
N ALA A 154 20.86 51.12 11.63
CA ALA A 154 21.18 49.75 11.25
C ALA A 154 22.18 49.12 12.27
N MET A 155 21.89 47.91 12.69
CA MET A 155 22.74 47.14 13.62
C MET A 155 23.01 45.78 13.03
N VAL A 156 24.29 45.47 12.82
CA VAL A 156 24.72 44.14 12.33
C VAL A 156 24.52 43.11 13.43
N ILE A 157 23.75 42.06 13.12
CA ILE A 157 23.48 40.94 14.03
C ILE A 157 24.50 39.84 13.84
N SER A 158 24.71 39.43 12.55
CA SER A 158 25.67 38.37 12.24
C SER A 158 26.28 38.52 10.84
N ARG A 159 27.43 37.86 10.63
CA ARG A 159 28.09 37.74 9.35
C ARG A 159 28.33 36.25 9.07
N GLN A 160 27.70 35.71 8.04
CA GLN A 160 27.80 34.29 7.74
C GLN A 160 27.86 34.11 6.20
N ALA A 161 28.73 33.21 5.73
CA ALA A 161 28.83 32.85 4.33
C ALA A 161 28.88 34.06 3.36
N SER A 162 29.68 35.08 3.66
CA SER A 162 29.82 36.34 2.91
C SER A 162 28.55 37.17 2.80
N ARG A 163 27.57 36.95 3.69
CA ARG A 163 26.38 37.79 3.86
C ARG A 163 26.41 38.48 5.25
N VAL A 164 25.90 39.71 5.25
CA VAL A 164 25.68 40.51 6.44
C VAL A 164 24.19 40.49 6.75
N TYR A 165 23.85 40.12 7.99
CA TYR A 165 22.49 40.15 8.51
C TYR A 165 22.41 41.29 9.53
N PHE A 166 21.50 42.23 9.30
CA PHE A 166 21.36 43.43 10.13
C PHE A 166 19.89 43.81 10.30
N VAL A 167 19.60 44.49 11.36
CA VAL A 167 18.27 45.06 11.63
C VAL A 167 18.32 46.55 11.52
N THR A 168 17.21 47.17 11.12
CA THR A 168 17.02 48.61 11.18
C THR A 168 15.92 48.94 12.19
N VAL A 169 16.03 50.07 12.86
CA VAL A 169 14.99 50.60 13.77
C VAL A 169 14.66 52.01 13.34
N THR A 170 13.47 52.14 12.72
CA THR A 170 12.98 53.41 12.16
C THR A 170 11.61 53.79 12.74
N GLY A 171 11.15 55.01 12.53
CA GLY A 171 9.76 55.36 12.84
C GLY A 171 8.79 54.57 11.92
N SER A 172 7.63 54.20 12.44
CA SER A 172 6.66 53.38 11.72
C SER A 172 6.12 54.00 10.41
N SER A 173 6.35 55.29 10.17
CA SER A 173 5.99 56.04 8.95
C SER A 173 7.16 56.27 7.99
N GLU A 174 8.37 55.85 8.33
CA GLU A 174 9.57 56.06 7.52
C GLU A 174 9.79 54.88 6.56
N GLU A 175 9.94 55.20 5.26
CA GLU A 175 10.33 54.21 4.26
C GLU A 175 11.83 54.00 4.26
N THR A 176 12.29 52.75 4.28
CA THR A 176 13.70 52.38 4.18
C THR A 176 14.01 52.08 2.70
N ASP A 177 14.94 52.86 2.12
CA ASP A 177 15.49 52.61 0.78
C ASP A 177 16.88 52.01 0.92
N LEU A 178 16.94 50.66 0.89
CA LEU A 178 18.15 49.89 1.14
C LEU A 178 18.40 48.92 -0.04
N ASP A 179 19.62 48.91 -0.55
CA ASP A 179 20.03 47.87 -1.50
C ASP A 179 20.33 46.55 -0.76
N ALA A 180 19.28 46.03 -0.07
CA ALA A 180 19.34 44.83 0.75
C ALA A 180 18.02 44.03 0.67
N GLU A 181 18.13 42.75 0.79
CA GLU A 181 16.99 41.83 0.78
C GLU A 181 16.28 41.85 2.13
N GLN A 182 15.01 42.21 2.16
CA GLN A 182 14.22 42.17 3.39
C GLN A 182 13.81 40.75 3.73
N ALA A 183 14.16 40.28 4.91
CA ALA A 183 13.80 38.96 5.42
C ALA A 183 12.39 38.99 6.03
N LYS A 184 11.54 38.05 5.60
CA LYS A 184 10.26 37.77 6.27
C LYS A 184 10.48 36.65 7.26
N LEU A 185 10.50 36.98 8.54
CA LEU A 185 10.73 36.00 9.60
C LEU A 185 9.41 35.35 10.02
N PRO A 186 9.44 34.06 10.41
CA PRO A 186 8.29 33.37 10.98
C PRO A 186 7.87 34.01 12.33
N PRO A 187 6.60 33.81 12.75
CA PRO A 187 6.06 34.42 13.98
C PRO A 187 6.51 33.72 15.27
N TYR A 188 7.57 32.93 15.21
CA TYR A 188 8.09 32.17 16.33
C TYR A 188 9.51 32.60 16.71
N SER A 189 9.93 32.38 17.97
CA SER A 189 11.32 32.47 18.35
C SER A 189 12.11 31.25 17.83
N LEU A 190 13.43 31.37 17.69
CA LEU A 190 14.31 30.27 17.29
C LEU A 190 14.17 29.07 18.24
N GLU A 191 14.09 29.34 19.56
CA GLU A 191 13.88 28.32 20.58
C GLU A 191 12.55 27.57 20.38
N ARG A 192 11.46 28.29 20.07
CA ARG A 192 10.15 27.65 19.82
C ARG A 192 10.17 26.78 18.59
N VAL A 193 10.81 27.23 17.51
CA VAL A 193 10.95 26.42 16.27
C VAL A 193 11.81 25.18 16.54
N GLN A 194 12.85 25.28 17.34
CA GLN A 194 13.65 24.10 17.75
C GLN A 194 12.77 23.09 18.49
N VAL A 195 11.98 23.52 19.47
CA VAL A 195 11.05 22.63 20.20
C VAL A 195 10.04 21.99 19.23
N LEU A 196 9.50 22.73 18.23
CA LEU A 196 8.59 22.18 17.24
C LEU A 196 9.27 21.13 16.35
N CYS A 197 10.55 21.31 15.99
CA CYS A 197 11.32 20.29 15.29
C CYS A 197 11.44 19.01 16.15
N ASP A 198 11.87 19.15 17.40
CA ASP A 198 12.09 18.04 18.32
C ASP A 198 10.79 17.27 18.60
N GLU A 199 9.67 17.98 18.85
CA GLU A 199 8.32 17.40 19.01
C GLU A 199 7.89 16.61 17.76
N THR A 200 8.17 17.15 16.57
CA THR A 200 7.80 16.51 15.31
C THR A 200 8.67 15.29 14.99
N GLU A 201 9.95 15.35 15.29
CA GLU A 201 10.88 14.21 15.19
C GLU A 201 10.48 13.08 16.13
N GLN A 202 10.08 13.41 17.37
CA GLN A 202 9.56 12.42 18.31
C GLN A 202 8.27 11.78 17.80
N ALA A 203 7.34 12.57 17.27
CA ALA A 203 6.10 12.05 16.70
C ALA A 203 6.35 11.12 15.49
N LEU A 204 7.37 11.42 14.67
CA LEU A 204 7.81 10.53 13.57
C LEU A 204 8.37 9.22 14.11
N ALA A 205 9.17 9.27 15.18
CA ALA A 205 9.72 8.07 15.82
C ALA A 205 8.61 7.19 16.43
N ASP A 206 7.63 7.81 17.09
CA ASP A 206 6.46 7.11 17.66
C ASP A 206 5.59 6.47 16.57
N ASN A 207 5.40 7.16 15.44
CA ASN A 207 4.69 6.61 14.26
C ASN A 207 5.44 5.40 13.68
N GLU A 208 6.77 5.48 13.57
CA GLU A 208 7.59 4.37 13.10
C GLU A 208 7.52 3.16 14.05
N GLU A 209 7.49 3.40 15.37
CA GLU A 209 7.37 2.32 16.35
C GLU A 209 6.01 1.62 16.27
N LYS A 210 4.92 2.37 16.07
CA LYS A 210 3.59 1.78 15.79
C LYS A 210 3.62 0.88 14.55
N MET A 211 4.28 1.32 13.47
CA MET A 211 4.45 0.52 12.26
C MET A 211 5.24 -0.77 12.52
N LYS A 212 6.28 -0.73 13.36
CA LYS A 212 7.05 -1.92 13.76
C LYS A 212 6.19 -2.91 14.54
N VAL A 213 5.39 -2.42 15.49
CA VAL A 213 4.47 -3.27 16.27
C VAL A 213 3.45 -3.97 15.36
N LEU A 214 2.87 -3.26 14.39
CA LEU A 214 1.98 -3.87 13.39
C LEU A 214 2.73 -4.91 12.53
N ALA A 215 3.95 -4.61 12.11
CA ALA A 215 4.78 -5.51 11.32
C ALA A 215 5.14 -6.81 12.07
N GLU A 216 5.31 -6.74 13.38
CA GLU A 216 5.64 -7.90 14.21
C GLU A 216 4.44 -8.85 14.38
N ARG A 217 3.24 -8.33 14.50
CA ARG A 217 2.07 -9.09 14.97
C ARG A 217 1.03 -9.37 13.88
N GLU A 218 0.84 -8.47 12.92
CA GLU A 218 -0.37 -8.42 12.11
C GLU A 218 -0.20 -8.87 10.65
N ILE A 219 1.03 -9.22 10.22
CA ILE A 219 1.24 -9.78 8.88
C ILE A 219 0.40 -11.03 8.63
N PRO A 220 0.22 -11.97 9.60
CA PRO A 220 -0.66 -13.13 9.41
C PRO A 220 -2.11 -12.73 9.15
N SER A 221 -2.63 -11.70 9.83
CA SER A 221 -4.00 -11.18 9.63
C SER A 221 -4.19 -10.56 8.25
N LEU A 222 -3.20 -9.80 7.75
CA LEU A 222 -3.21 -9.29 6.36
C LEU A 222 -3.24 -10.41 5.33
N ARG A 223 -2.49 -11.48 5.54
CA ARG A 223 -2.50 -12.67 4.66
C ARG A 223 -3.84 -13.40 4.68
N ALA A 224 -4.48 -13.48 5.85
CA ALA A 224 -5.80 -14.06 5.96
C ALA A 224 -6.83 -13.25 5.16
N ALA A 225 -6.83 -11.91 5.30
CA ALA A 225 -7.67 -11.01 4.52
C ALA A 225 -7.39 -11.13 3.00
N LEU A 226 -6.12 -11.15 2.61
CA LEU A 226 -5.74 -11.30 1.21
C LEU A 226 -6.22 -12.63 0.62
N LYS A 227 -6.12 -13.72 1.38
CA LYS A 227 -6.60 -15.04 0.97
C LYS A 227 -8.12 -15.03 0.76
N GLU A 228 -8.89 -14.44 1.69
CA GLU A 228 -10.35 -14.32 1.60
C GLU A 228 -10.75 -13.50 0.37
N VAL A 229 -10.19 -12.29 0.21
CA VAL A 229 -10.47 -11.41 -0.95
C VAL A 229 -10.12 -12.10 -2.28
N ASN A 230 -8.99 -12.81 -2.36
CA ASN A 230 -8.63 -13.54 -3.58
C ASN A 230 -9.59 -14.70 -3.87
N THR A 231 -10.07 -15.41 -2.84
CA THR A 231 -11.06 -16.49 -3.00
C THR A 231 -12.39 -15.94 -3.53
N ASP A 232 -12.86 -14.82 -2.98
CA ASP A 232 -14.10 -14.17 -3.43
C ASP A 232 -13.96 -13.57 -4.84
N MET A 233 -12.78 -13.04 -5.16
CA MET A 233 -12.47 -12.56 -6.50
C MET A 233 -12.48 -13.71 -7.54
N GLU A 234 -11.90 -14.86 -7.22
CA GLU A 234 -11.94 -16.05 -8.10
C GLU A 234 -13.39 -16.53 -8.30
N PHE A 235 -14.18 -16.56 -7.21
CA PHE A 235 -15.59 -16.90 -7.28
C PHE A 235 -16.38 -15.91 -8.18
N SER A 236 -16.17 -14.61 -8.02
CA SER A 236 -16.81 -13.58 -8.84
C SER A 236 -16.42 -13.68 -10.31
N LYS A 237 -15.16 -14.01 -10.62
CA LYS A 237 -14.72 -14.28 -12.01
C LYS A 237 -15.46 -15.48 -12.61
N VAL A 238 -15.65 -16.54 -11.84
CA VAL A 238 -16.40 -17.72 -12.29
C VAL A 238 -17.86 -17.37 -12.57
N MET A 239 -18.48 -16.56 -11.71
CA MET A 239 -19.84 -16.06 -11.91
C MET A 239 -20.00 -15.30 -13.24
N LEU A 240 -19.06 -14.42 -13.54
CA LEU A 240 -19.05 -13.61 -14.76
C LEU A 240 -18.78 -14.42 -16.03
N ASN A 241 -18.04 -15.52 -15.91
CA ASN A 241 -17.66 -16.38 -17.05
C ASN A 241 -18.71 -17.43 -17.42
N THR A 242 -19.85 -17.44 -16.75
CA THR A 242 -20.91 -18.41 -17.00
C THR A 242 -21.81 -17.96 -18.13
N GLU A 243 -22.06 -18.85 -19.10
CA GLU A 243 -22.98 -18.60 -20.20
C GLU A 243 -24.42 -18.90 -19.78
N ALA A 244 -25.32 -17.94 -19.94
CA ALA A 244 -26.73 -18.16 -19.83
C ALA A 244 -27.22 -18.90 -21.10
N THR A 245 -27.86 -20.06 -20.93
CA THR A 245 -28.35 -20.91 -21.99
C THR A 245 -29.86 -21.11 -21.83
N ALA A 246 -30.56 -21.41 -22.92
CA ALA A 246 -32.01 -21.70 -22.94
C ALA A 246 -32.88 -20.60 -22.30
N GLY A 247 -32.81 -19.36 -22.84
CA GLY A 247 -33.67 -18.27 -22.46
C GLY A 247 -33.38 -17.72 -21.06
N GLU A 248 -32.12 -17.67 -20.68
CA GLU A 248 -31.60 -17.15 -19.39
C GLU A 248 -32.04 -17.93 -18.13
N LYS A 249 -32.60 -19.12 -18.31
CA LYS A 249 -33.06 -19.96 -17.21
C LYS A 249 -32.05 -21.02 -16.77
N LEU A 250 -31.12 -21.37 -17.63
CA LEU A 250 -30.08 -22.35 -17.36
C LEU A 250 -28.68 -21.73 -17.51
N MET A 251 -27.83 -22.05 -16.58
CA MET A 251 -26.44 -21.60 -16.54
C MET A 251 -25.53 -22.76 -16.89
N LEU A 252 -24.68 -22.58 -17.91
CA LEU A 252 -23.69 -23.55 -18.34
C LEU A 252 -22.34 -23.23 -17.72
N LEU A 253 -21.83 -24.15 -16.91
CA LEU A 253 -20.50 -24.05 -16.31
C LEU A 253 -19.62 -25.18 -16.82
N GLN A 254 -18.36 -24.89 -17.14
CA GLN A 254 -17.37 -25.90 -17.51
C GLN A 254 -16.20 -25.86 -16.52
N GLY A 255 -15.68 -27.03 -16.20
CA GLY A 255 -14.55 -27.15 -15.30
C GLY A 255 -13.74 -28.43 -15.56
N TRP A 256 -12.63 -28.54 -14.86
CA TRP A 256 -11.71 -29.67 -14.92
C TRP A 256 -11.54 -30.29 -13.55
N ALA A 257 -11.51 -31.61 -13.48
CA ALA A 257 -11.22 -32.33 -12.25
C ALA A 257 -10.27 -33.50 -12.49
N PRO A 258 -9.49 -33.87 -11.47
CA PRO A 258 -8.67 -35.08 -11.52
C PRO A 258 -9.53 -36.33 -11.77
N ALA A 259 -9.14 -37.16 -12.70
CA ALA A 259 -9.87 -38.38 -13.03
C ALA A 259 -10.13 -39.31 -11.83
N SER A 260 -9.22 -39.28 -10.84
CA SER A 260 -9.32 -40.04 -9.59
C SER A 260 -10.40 -39.54 -8.62
N ARG A 261 -10.86 -38.27 -8.77
CA ARG A 261 -11.86 -37.64 -7.90
C ARG A 261 -13.24 -37.53 -8.55
N VAL A 262 -13.36 -37.93 -9.83
CA VAL A 262 -14.64 -37.82 -10.58
C VAL A 262 -15.76 -38.60 -9.91
N GLY A 263 -15.50 -39.78 -9.32
CA GLY A 263 -16.51 -40.55 -8.61
C GLY A 263 -17.14 -39.78 -7.46
N GLU A 264 -16.31 -39.19 -6.59
CA GLU A 264 -16.74 -38.35 -5.46
C GLU A 264 -17.55 -37.13 -5.93
N ILE A 265 -17.08 -36.47 -7.00
CA ILE A 265 -17.79 -35.32 -7.59
C ILE A 265 -19.14 -35.74 -8.17
N SER A 266 -19.20 -36.89 -8.86
CA SER A 266 -20.44 -37.42 -9.43
C SER A 266 -21.46 -37.76 -8.35
N GLU A 267 -21.07 -38.43 -7.25
CA GLU A 267 -21.95 -38.71 -6.13
C GLU A 267 -22.53 -37.44 -5.50
N TRP A 268 -21.71 -36.41 -5.36
CA TRP A 268 -22.17 -35.11 -4.87
C TRP A 268 -23.14 -34.41 -5.84
N LEU A 269 -22.86 -34.43 -7.14
CA LEU A 269 -23.71 -33.83 -8.17
C LEU A 269 -25.08 -34.55 -8.29
N ASP A 270 -25.09 -35.88 -8.19
CA ASP A 270 -26.31 -36.69 -8.18
C ASP A 270 -27.20 -36.32 -6.96
N ALA A 271 -26.57 -36.07 -5.80
CA ALA A 271 -27.27 -35.65 -4.59
C ALA A 271 -27.87 -34.24 -4.72
N GLN A 272 -27.24 -33.36 -5.52
CA GLN A 272 -27.75 -32.01 -5.83
C GLN A 272 -28.78 -31.98 -6.98
N HIS A 273 -29.05 -33.09 -7.63
CA HIS A 273 -29.95 -33.23 -8.82
C HIS A 273 -29.57 -32.33 -9.98
N VAL A 274 -28.26 -32.02 -10.14
CA VAL A 274 -27.72 -31.19 -11.20
C VAL A 274 -27.38 -32.06 -12.40
N TYR A 275 -27.82 -31.65 -13.62
CA TYR A 275 -27.38 -32.31 -14.85
C TYR A 275 -25.90 -32.02 -15.13
N TYR A 276 -25.11 -33.04 -15.37
CA TYR A 276 -23.70 -32.90 -15.68
C TYR A 276 -23.25 -33.93 -16.73
N GLU A 277 -22.19 -33.58 -17.43
CA GLU A 277 -21.52 -34.43 -18.41
C GLU A 277 -20.03 -34.51 -18.09
N VAL A 278 -19.46 -35.73 -18.15
CA VAL A 278 -18.04 -35.98 -17.93
C VAL A 278 -17.39 -36.46 -19.21
N THR A 279 -16.47 -35.65 -19.76
CA THR A 279 -15.77 -35.99 -20.99
C THR A 279 -14.26 -36.08 -20.82
N SER A 280 -13.58 -36.69 -21.77
CA SER A 280 -12.12 -36.69 -21.83
C SER A 280 -11.64 -35.43 -22.54
N PRO A 281 -10.44 -34.88 -22.16
CA PRO A 281 -9.85 -33.78 -22.91
C PRO A 281 -9.71 -34.08 -24.39
N VAL A 282 -10.00 -33.09 -25.23
CA VAL A 282 -9.79 -33.17 -26.68
C VAL A 282 -8.61 -32.27 -27.10
N PRO A 283 -7.98 -32.55 -28.26
CA PRO A 283 -6.94 -31.68 -28.77
C PRO A 283 -7.45 -30.24 -28.95
N GLY A 284 -6.77 -29.28 -28.34
CA GLY A 284 -7.16 -27.87 -28.33
C GLY A 284 -7.81 -27.37 -27.02
N ASP A 285 -8.18 -28.28 -26.11
CA ASP A 285 -8.62 -27.88 -24.78
C ASP A 285 -7.46 -27.30 -23.95
N ASN A 286 -7.73 -26.21 -23.24
CA ASN A 286 -6.79 -25.64 -22.26
C ASN A 286 -6.93 -26.36 -20.93
N VAL A 287 -6.27 -27.53 -20.82
CA VAL A 287 -6.37 -28.39 -19.65
C VAL A 287 -5.42 -27.91 -18.56
N PRO A 288 -5.91 -27.63 -17.32
CA PRO A 288 -5.05 -27.26 -16.22
C PRO A 288 -4.11 -28.40 -15.83
N ILE A 289 -2.88 -28.05 -15.45
CA ILE A 289 -1.84 -29.02 -15.16
C ILE A 289 -1.71 -29.18 -13.63
N GLN A 290 -1.89 -30.39 -13.17
CA GLN A 290 -1.64 -30.79 -11.80
C GLN A 290 -0.54 -31.84 -11.74
N LEU A 291 0.59 -31.50 -11.11
CA LEU A 291 1.66 -32.43 -10.83
C LEU A 291 1.29 -33.30 -9.62
N ASN A 292 1.59 -34.58 -9.71
CA ASN A 292 1.42 -35.55 -8.62
C ASN A 292 2.69 -36.40 -8.49
N ASN A 293 3.73 -35.81 -7.92
CA ASN A 293 4.99 -36.49 -7.63
C ASN A 293 4.99 -36.90 -6.16
N LYS A 294 5.53 -38.10 -5.87
CA LYS A 294 5.59 -38.68 -4.51
C LYS A 294 7.03 -38.74 -4.01
N GLY A 295 7.19 -38.65 -2.68
CA GLY A 295 8.50 -38.81 -2.02
C GLY A 295 9.48 -37.70 -2.43
N PHE A 296 10.71 -38.06 -2.74
CA PHE A 296 11.81 -37.15 -3.04
C PHE A 296 11.50 -36.19 -4.21
N PHE A 297 10.85 -36.66 -5.26
CA PHE A 297 10.52 -35.85 -6.44
C PHE A 297 9.51 -34.75 -6.15
N ALA A 298 8.67 -34.85 -5.12
CA ALA A 298 7.74 -33.78 -4.75
C ALA A 298 8.45 -32.50 -4.29
N TRP A 299 9.65 -32.59 -3.77
CA TRP A 299 10.45 -31.45 -3.33
C TRP A 299 10.92 -30.55 -4.48
N PHE A 300 10.95 -31.08 -5.71
CA PHE A 300 11.36 -30.35 -6.92
C PHE A 300 10.18 -29.73 -7.69
N GLU A 301 8.94 -30.03 -7.32
CA GLU A 301 7.76 -29.43 -7.96
C GLU A 301 7.75 -27.89 -7.93
N PRO A 302 8.15 -27.21 -6.81
CA PRO A 302 8.22 -25.75 -6.78
C PRO A 302 9.19 -25.18 -7.82
N ILE A 303 10.30 -25.89 -8.10
CA ILE A 303 11.28 -25.48 -9.11
C ILE A 303 10.65 -25.55 -10.50
N CYS A 304 9.96 -26.65 -10.82
CA CYS A 304 9.26 -26.79 -12.10
C CYS A 304 8.19 -25.74 -12.30
N LYS A 305 7.48 -25.34 -11.24
CA LYS A 305 6.49 -24.25 -11.28
C LYS A 305 7.10 -22.87 -11.57
N LEU A 306 8.35 -22.63 -11.14
CA LEU A 306 9.09 -21.40 -11.38
C LEU A 306 9.57 -21.28 -12.84
N TYR A 307 9.95 -22.38 -13.48
CA TYR A 307 10.53 -22.35 -14.84
C TYR A 307 9.50 -22.39 -15.95
N MET A 308 8.54 -23.21 -15.92
CA MET A 308 7.34 -23.32 -16.74
C MET A 308 6.73 -24.72 -16.57
N LEU A 309 5.43 -24.81 -16.32
CA LEU A 309 4.75 -26.10 -16.31
C LEU A 309 4.73 -26.70 -17.73
N PRO A 310 4.95 -28.00 -17.89
CA PRO A 310 4.83 -28.67 -19.17
C PRO A 310 3.37 -28.61 -19.66
N LYS A 311 3.12 -28.70 -20.95
CA LYS A 311 1.75 -28.82 -21.45
C LYS A 311 1.15 -30.18 -21.03
N TYR A 312 -0.19 -30.26 -20.97
CA TYR A 312 -0.89 -31.47 -20.51
C TYR A 312 -0.47 -32.78 -21.19
N ASN A 313 -0.06 -32.67 -22.48
CA ASN A 313 0.39 -33.82 -23.28
C ASN A 313 1.92 -34.00 -23.29
N GLU A 314 2.65 -33.24 -22.51
CA GLU A 314 4.11 -33.31 -22.42
C GLU A 314 4.57 -34.18 -21.25
N LEU A 315 5.85 -34.53 -21.24
CA LEU A 315 6.46 -35.28 -20.14
C LEU A 315 6.67 -34.37 -18.93
N ASP A 316 6.39 -34.90 -17.74
CA ASP A 316 6.76 -34.27 -16.49
C ASP A 316 8.28 -34.30 -16.33
N LEU A 317 8.91 -33.15 -16.34
CA LEU A 317 10.37 -33.00 -16.21
C LEU A 317 10.85 -33.00 -14.77
N THR A 318 9.96 -33.02 -13.77
CA THR A 318 10.34 -33.00 -12.34
C THR A 318 11.38 -34.06 -11.99
N PRO A 319 11.30 -35.33 -12.47
CA PRO A 319 12.31 -36.35 -12.18
C PRO A 319 13.70 -36.06 -12.77
N PHE A 320 13.80 -35.18 -13.77
CA PHE A 320 15.09 -34.82 -14.38
C PHE A 320 15.81 -33.70 -13.65
N PHE A 321 15.13 -33.01 -12.74
CA PHE A 321 15.70 -31.95 -11.89
C PHE A 321 16.08 -32.47 -10.49
N ALA A 322 15.81 -33.73 -10.18
CA ALA A 322 16.12 -34.43 -8.93
C ALA A 322 17.36 -35.28 -9.08
#